data_b305332f7de5ee52050de6fa50a48968
#
_entry.id   b305332f7de5ee52050de6fa50a48968
#
_cell.length_a   1.000
_cell.length_b   1.000
_cell.length_c   1.000
_cell.angle_alpha   90.00
_cell.angle_beta   90.00
_cell.angle_gamma   90.00
#
_symmetry.space_group_name_H-M   'P 1'
#
loop_
_entity.id
_entity.type
_entity.pdbx_description
1 polymer ?
#
loop_
_entity_poly.entity_id
_entity_poly.type
_entity_poly.pdbx_seq_one_letter_code
_entity_poly.pdbx_strand_id
1 'polypeptide(L)'
;MRTAAAAGEASHECLSFQLGAVEYGIDILKVQEIRGYEEPTRIANAPPFIKGVVDLRGVIVPIIDLRIKFGQQTFEYGPSTVTVILNMARMVVGVVVDAVSDVVELAPEQILPAPEFDSAIGVDFITGIGSIAQGERQRMLILVDIERLMGSAEMGLIAQAH
;
A
#
# COMPACT_ATOMS: atom_id res chain seq x y z
N MET A 1 19.67 21.16 10.96
CA MET A 1 19.29 20.77 9.66
C MET A 1 19.93 19.45 9.32
N ARG A 2 19.36 18.86 8.39
CA ARG A 2 19.96 17.66 7.98
C ARG A 2 21.09 17.90 7.06
N THR A 3 22.14 17.29 7.29
CA THR A 3 23.28 17.38 6.43
C THR A 3 23.24 16.27 5.41
N ALA A 4 24.29 16.21 4.64
CA ALA A 4 24.41 15.14 3.70
C ALA A 4 24.40 13.78 4.37
N ALA A 5 24.94 13.70 5.55
CA ALA A 5 24.93 12.44 6.27
C ALA A 5 23.50 12.01 6.52
N ALA A 6 22.63 12.96 6.67
CA ALA A 6 21.25 12.65 6.88
C ALA A 6 20.58 12.23 5.61
N ALA A 7 21.26 12.26 4.47
CA ALA A 7 20.62 11.84 3.25
C ALA A 7 20.13 10.40 3.37
N GLY A 8 20.94 9.52 3.94
CA GLY A 8 20.50 8.16 4.16
C GLY A 8 19.49 8.04 5.25
N GLU A 9 19.40 9.10 6.05
CA GLU A 9 18.49 9.14 7.17
C GLU A 9 17.49 10.24 7.00
N ALA A 10 17.34 10.73 5.78
CA ALA A 10 16.40 11.78 5.49
C ALA A 10 15.00 11.30 5.74
N SER A 11 14.12 12.26 5.81
CA SER A 11 12.71 11.98 5.97
C SER A 11 12.21 11.07 4.86
N HIS A 12 11.26 10.23 5.20
CA HIS A 12 10.57 9.40 4.24
C HIS A 12 9.21 10.00 3.98
N GLU A 13 8.87 10.14 2.71
CA GLU A 13 7.54 10.59 2.35
C GLU A 13 6.68 9.40 2.01
N CYS A 14 5.56 9.31 2.67
CA CYS A 14 4.66 8.18 2.53
C CYS A 14 3.29 8.66 2.12
N LEU A 15 2.66 7.92 1.22
CA LEU A 15 1.24 8.12 0.97
C LEU A 15 0.48 7.36 2.03
N SER A 16 -0.38 8.06 2.75
CA SER A 16 -1.17 7.40 3.78
C SER A 16 -2.53 7.03 3.20
N PHE A 17 -2.98 5.84 3.53
CA PHE A 17 -4.28 5.37 3.07
C PHE A 17 -4.91 4.54 4.16
N GLN A 18 -6.21 4.30 4.01
CA GLN A 18 -6.96 3.62 5.05
C GLN A 18 -7.52 2.31 4.55
N LEU A 19 -7.45 1.31 5.41
CA LEU A 19 -8.12 0.04 5.24
C LEU A 19 -8.87 -0.22 6.53
N GLY A 20 -10.19 -0.06 6.50
CA GLY A 20 -10.98 -0.16 7.70
C GLY A 20 -10.60 0.93 8.68
N ALA A 21 -10.32 0.54 9.90
CA ALA A 21 -9.97 1.49 10.95
C ALA A 21 -8.47 1.77 11.05
N VAL A 22 -7.66 1.16 10.17
CA VAL A 22 -6.21 1.23 10.28
C VAL A 22 -5.66 2.07 9.16
N GLU A 23 -4.69 2.91 9.50
CA GLU A 23 -4.01 3.75 8.53
C GLU A 23 -2.67 3.14 8.19
N TYR A 24 -2.38 3.09 6.89
CA TYR A 24 -1.14 2.51 6.37
C TYR A 24 -0.36 3.55 5.60
N GLY A 25 0.92 3.30 5.42
CA GLY A 25 1.75 4.18 4.62
C GLY A 25 2.62 3.38 3.67
N ILE A 26 2.79 3.91 2.47
CA ILE A 26 3.70 3.32 1.49
C ILE A 26 4.59 4.43 0.93
N ASP A 27 5.74 4.02 0.44
CA ASP A 27 6.71 4.95 -0.12
C ASP A 27 6.08 5.71 -1.29
N ILE A 28 6.08 7.04 -1.18
CA ILE A 28 5.47 7.87 -2.23
C ILE A 28 6.17 7.67 -3.57
N LEU A 29 7.44 7.28 -3.55
CA LEU A 29 8.18 7.09 -4.79
C LEU A 29 7.65 5.94 -5.62
N LYS A 30 6.89 5.04 -5.01
CA LYS A 30 6.28 3.94 -5.74
C LYS A 30 4.96 4.33 -6.37
N VAL A 31 4.38 5.45 -5.98
CA VAL A 31 3.05 5.82 -6.44
C VAL A 31 3.15 6.51 -7.78
N GLN A 32 2.47 5.96 -8.76
CA GLN A 32 2.43 6.55 -10.09
C GLN A 32 1.25 7.53 -10.22
N GLU A 33 0.09 7.10 -9.76
CA GLU A 33 -1.08 7.97 -9.77
C GLU A 33 -2.16 7.36 -8.89
N ILE A 34 -3.16 8.15 -8.60
CA ILE A 34 -4.31 7.73 -7.78
C ILE A 34 -5.55 7.97 -8.63
N ARG A 35 -6.39 6.94 -8.73
CA ARG A 35 -7.59 6.99 -9.56
C ARG A 35 -8.79 6.57 -8.74
N GLY A 36 -9.97 7.08 -9.11
CA GLY A 36 -11.18 6.54 -8.57
C GLY A 36 -11.32 5.08 -8.96
N TYR A 37 -11.99 4.32 -8.12
CA TYR A 37 -12.15 2.92 -8.40
C TYR A 37 -13.01 2.69 -9.63
N GLU A 38 -12.55 1.83 -10.51
CA GLU A 38 -13.30 1.35 -11.66
C GLU A 38 -13.28 -0.17 -11.61
N GLU A 39 -14.41 -0.75 -11.93
CA GLU A 39 -14.48 -2.20 -11.89
C GLU A 39 -13.59 -2.80 -12.96
N PRO A 40 -12.63 -3.65 -12.60
CA PRO A 40 -11.73 -4.22 -13.58
C PRO A 40 -12.35 -5.38 -14.33
N THR A 41 -11.70 -5.77 -15.40
CA THR A 41 -12.06 -6.98 -16.13
C THR A 41 -11.56 -8.18 -15.35
N ARG A 42 -12.46 -9.09 -15.04
CA ARG A 42 -12.13 -10.23 -14.18
C ARG A 42 -11.23 -11.21 -14.89
N ILE A 43 -10.39 -11.87 -14.10
CA ILE A 43 -9.53 -12.94 -14.56
C ILE A 43 -10.03 -14.22 -13.92
N ALA A 44 -10.26 -15.25 -14.75
CA ALA A 44 -10.71 -16.54 -14.26
C ALA A 44 -9.64 -17.18 -13.40
N ASN A 45 -10.07 -17.84 -12.31
CA ASN A 45 -9.20 -18.63 -11.46
C ASN A 45 -8.13 -17.83 -10.72
N ALA A 46 -8.33 -16.52 -10.61
CA ALA A 46 -7.42 -15.70 -9.82
C ALA A 46 -7.82 -15.76 -8.35
N PRO A 47 -6.88 -15.54 -7.44
CA PRO A 47 -7.24 -15.42 -6.02
C PRO A 47 -8.25 -14.30 -5.81
N PRO A 48 -9.05 -14.39 -4.74
CA PRO A 48 -10.10 -13.39 -4.54
C PRO A 48 -9.60 -11.95 -4.45
N PHE A 49 -8.38 -11.73 -3.95
CA PHE A 49 -7.89 -10.35 -3.82
C PHE A 49 -7.45 -9.78 -5.17
N ILE A 50 -7.29 -10.58 -6.19
CA ILE A 50 -7.00 -10.07 -7.53
C ILE A 50 -8.33 -9.85 -8.22
N LYS A 51 -8.71 -8.57 -8.34
CA LYS A 51 -10.02 -8.24 -8.88
C LYS A 51 -10.07 -8.37 -10.40
N GLY A 52 -8.94 -8.26 -11.04
CA GLY A 52 -8.89 -8.32 -12.48
C GLY A 52 -7.81 -7.41 -13.01
N VAL A 53 -8.01 -6.92 -14.23
CA VAL A 53 -7.04 -6.03 -14.87
C VAL A 53 -7.77 -4.83 -15.46
N VAL A 54 -7.05 -3.73 -15.57
CA VAL A 54 -7.52 -2.57 -16.31
C VAL A 54 -6.46 -2.20 -17.35
N ASP A 55 -6.92 -1.56 -18.40
CA ASP A 55 -6.03 -1.04 -19.42
C ASP A 55 -5.74 0.41 -19.08
N LEU A 56 -4.48 0.68 -18.76
CA LEU A 56 -4.08 2.02 -18.39
C LEU A 56 -3.18 2.55 -19.49
N ARG A 57 -3.79 3.24 -20.45
CA ARG A 57 -3.07 3.84 -21.57
C ARG A 57 -2.18 2.81 -22.28
N GLY A 58 -2.77 1.65 -22.56
CA GLY A 58 -2.06 0.61 -23.29
C GLY A 58 -1.30 -0.38 -22.42
N VAL A 59 -1.25 -0.15 -21.13
CA VAL A 59 -0.58 -1.06 -20.20
C VAL A 59 -1.64 -1.81 -19.42
N ILE A 60 -1.53 -3.13 -19.40
CA ILE A 60 -2.46 -3.95 -18.64
C ILE A 60 -1.99 -4.01 -17.21
N VAL A 61 -2.82 -3.54 -16.31
CA VAL A 61 -2.46 -3.36 -14.90
C VAL A 61 -3.33 -4.26 -14.05
N PRO A 62 -2.74 -5.22 -13.30
CA PRO A 62 -3.52 -6.03 -12.36
C PRO A 62 -4.03 -5.15 -11.22
N ILE A 63 -5.24 -5.44 -10.78
CA ILE A 63 -5.89 -4.70 -9.72
C ILE A 63 -6.06 -5.62 -8.52
N ILE A 64 -5.49 -5.23 -7.40
CA ILE A 64 -5.48 -6.01 -6.19
C ILE A 64 -6.25 -5.24 -5.12
N ASP A 65 -7.22 -5.90 -4.51
CA ASP A 65 -7.96 -5.27 -3.43
C ASP A 65 -7.26 -5.59 -2.13
N LEU A 66 -6.59 -4.60 -1.56
CA LEU A 66 -5.85 -4.82 -0.34
C LEU A 66 -6.76 -5.15 0.84
N ARG A 67 -8.01 -4.70 0.80
CA ARG A 67 -8.93 -5.02 1.89
C ARG A 67 -9.15 -6.53 1.95
N ILE A 68 -9.28 -7.16 0.79
CA ILE A 68 -9.45 -8.60 0.75
C ILE A 68 -8.15 -9.29 1.14
N LYS A 69 -7.03 -8.80 0.62
CA LYS A 69 -5.73 -9.42 0.91
C LYS A 69 -5.44 -9.39 2.40
N PHE A 70 -5.83 -8.32 3.09
CA PHE A 70 -5.55 -8.18 4.50
C PHE A 70 -6.67 -8.73 5.38
N GLY A 71 -7.64 -9.42 4.79
CA GLY A 71 -8.63 -10.13 5.57
C GLY A 71 -9.81 -9.31 6.06
N GLN A 72 -9.99 -8.13 5.52
CA GLN A 72 -11.13 -7.30 5.89
C GLN A 72 -12.40 -7.95 5.35
N GLN A 73 -13.37 -8.17 6.23
CA GLN A 73 -14.54 -8.95 5.86
C GLN A 73 -15.68 -8.13 5.31
N THR A 74 -15.78 -6.87 5.69
CA THR A 74 -16.84 -6.02 5.20
C THR A 74 -16.22 -4.75 4.65
N PHE A 75 -16.66 -4.36 3.47
CA PHE A 75 -16.23 -3.14 2.84
C PHE A 75 -17.15 -2.85 1.68
N GLU A 76 -17.07 -1.64 1.18
CA GLU A 76 -17.91 -1.19 0.09
C GLU A 76 -17.07 -0.45 -0.92
N TYR A 77 -17.56 -0.42 -2.14
CA TYR A 77 -16.97 0.43 -3.17
C TYR A 77 -17.81 1.70 -3.21
N GLY A 78 -17.31 2.74 -2.57
CA GLY A 78 -18.01 3.99 -2.46
C GLY A 78 -17.24 5.14 -3.08
N PRO A 79 -17.69 6.36 -2.84
CA PRO A 79 -17.06 7.52 -3.48
C PRO A 79 -15.61 7.74 -3.09
N SER A 80 -15.20 7.30 -1.91
CA SER A 80 -13.82 7.48 -1.48
C SER A 80 -12.92 6.31 -1.85
N THR A 81 -13.48 5.21 -2.35
CA THR A 81 -12.69 4.06 -2.76
C THR A 81 -11.83 4.44 -3.95
N VAL A 82 -10.55 4.22 -3.84
CA VAL A 82 -9.62 4.60 -4.90
C VAL A 82 -8.68 3.46 -5.21
N THR A 83 -8.11 3.54 -6.39
CA THR A 83 -7.06 2.64 -6.82
C THR A 83 -5.76 3.43 -6.88
N VAL A 84 -4.77 2.98 -6.15
CA VAL A 84 -3.45 3.58 -6.17
C VAL A 84 -2.60 2.79 -7.15
N ILE A 85 -2.16 3.44 -8.21
CA ILE A 85 -1.34 2.78 -9.22
C ILE A 85 0.11 2.87 -8.78
N LEU A 86 0.74 1.72 -8.68
CA LEU A 86 2.09 1.61 -8.16
C LEU A 86 3.02 1.15 -9.26
N ASN A 87 4.13 1.86 -9.39
CA ASN A 87 5.16 1.51 -10.36
C ASN A 87 6.31 0.88 -9.58
N MET A 88 6.45 -0.41 -9.76
CA MET A 88 7.48 -1.15 -9.06
C MET A 88 8.51 -1.64 -10.06
N ALA A 89 9.59 -2.21 -9.54
CA ALA A 89 10.74 -2.53 -10.39
C ALA A 89 10.36 -3.38 -11.58
N ARG A 90 9.40 -4.28 -11.41
CA ARG A 90 9.10 -5.25 -12.46
C ARG A 90 7.75 -5.09 -13.11
N MET A 91 6.85 -4.34 -12.49
CA MET A 91 5.50 -4.29 -13.01
C MET A 91 4.77 -3.11 -12.41
N VAL A 92 3.68 -2.77 -13.05
CA VAL A 92 2.76 -1.76 -12.55
C VAL A 92 1.53 -2.50 -12.03
N VAL A 93 1.11 -2.17 -10.83
CA VAL A 93 -0.09 -2.77 -10.24
C VAL A 93 -0.96 -1.67 -9.66
N GLY A 94 -2.23 -1.97 -9.53
CA GLY A 94 -3.13 -1.07 -8.84
C GLY A 94 -3.63 -1.73 -7.56
N VAL A 95 -3.65 -0.99 -6.47
CA VAL A 95 -4.18 -1.52 -5.22
C VAL A 95 -5.40 -0.69 -4.83
N VAL A 96 -6.46 -1.37 -4.41
CA VAL A 96 -7.70 -0.74 -4.02
C VAL A 96 -7.69 -0.55 -2.52
N VAL A 97 -7.96 0.67 -2.08
CA VAL A 97 -7.99 1.01 -0.66
C VAL A 97 -9.27 1.77 -0.38
N ASP A 98 -9.63 1.85 0.91
CA ASP A 98 -10.86 2.54 1.29
C ASP A 98 -10.80 4.04 1.00
N ALA A 99 -9.66 4.64 1.26
CA ALA A 99 -9.47 6.07 1.05
C ALA A 99 -8.00 6.40 1.15
N VAL A 100 -7.62 7.45 0.45
CA VAL A 100 -6.28 8.02 0.57
C VAL A 100 -6.40 9.26 1.44
N SER A 101 -5.49 9.41 2.39
CA SER A 101 -5.55 10.56 3.30
C SER A 101 -4.65 11.69 2.84
N ASP A 102 -3.34 11.50 2.90
CA ASP A 102 -2.41 12.58 2.57
C ASP A 102 -1.03 11.99 2.38
N VAL A 103 -0.09 12.88 2.03
CA VAL A 103 1.32 12.53 1.99
C VAL A 103 1.92 13.00 3.29
N VAL A 104 2.60 12.10 3.97
CA VAL A 104 3.15 12.35 5.29
C VAL A 104 4.66 12.21 5.22
N GLU A 105 5.35 13.18 5.79
CA GLU A 105 6.79 13.13 5.88
C GLU A 105 7.18 12.64 7.26
N LEU A 106 7.95 11.55 7.31
CA LEU A 106 8.36 10.94 8.56
C LEU A 106 9.87 11.09 8.73
N ALA A 107 10.27 11.73 9.81
CA ALA A 107 11.68 11.76 10.18
C ALA A 107 12.09 10.37 10.69
N PRO A 108 13.38 10.03 10.62
CA PRO A 108 13.79 8.70 11.07
C PRO A 108 13.37 8.38 12.50
N GLU A 109 13.38 9.36 13.38
CA GLU A 109 13.02 9.10 14.78
C GLU A 109 11.53 8.87 14.94
N GLN A 110 10.73 9.15 13.92
CA GLN A 110 9.30 8.92 13.98
C GLN A 110 8.93 7.53 13.47
N ILE A 111 9.91 6.77 13.04
CA ILE A 111 9.67 5.42 12.54
C ILE A 111 10.14 4.45 13.59
N LEU A 112 9.18 3.74 14.17
CA LEU A 112 9.46 2.80 15.25
C LEU A 112 9.50 1.39 14.70
N PRO A 113 10.24 0.49 15.34
CA PRO A 113 10.24 -0.90 14.87
C PRO A 113 8.87 -1.52 15.06
N ALA A 114 8.50 -2.38 14.13
CA ALA A 114 7.24 -3.07 14.21
C ALA A 114 7.32 -4.14 15.29
N PRO A 115 6.35 -4.19 16.19
CA PRO A 115 6.32 -5.28 17.16
C PRO A 115 5.94 -6.57 16.49
N GLU A 116 6.27 -7.67 17.14
CA GLU A 116 5.83 -8.96 16.66
C GLU A 116 4.37 -9.16 17.02
N PHE A 117 3.61 -9.54 16.06
CA PHE A 117 2.22 -9.89 16.31
C PHE A 117 1.71 -10.74 15.16
N ASP A 118 0.72 -11.55 15.47
CA ASP A 118 0.01 -12.30 14.46
C ASP A 118 -0.95 -11.37 13.77
N SER A 119 -0.81 -11.20 12.49
CA SER A 119 -1.75 -10.39 11.77
C SER A 119 -1.97 -11.01 10.41
N ALA A 120 -3.08 -10.65 9.81
CA ALA A 120 -3.43 -11.19 8.50
C ALA A 120 -2.44 -10.75 7.43
N ILE A 121 -1.79 -9.61 7.62
CA ILE A 121 -0.87 -9.13 6.59
C ILE A 121 0.51 -9.72 6.71
N GLY A 122 0.86 -10.27 7.90
CA GLY A 122 2.18 -10.83 8.07
C GLY A 122 3.23 -9.79 8.38
N VAL A 123 4.12 -10.11 9.31
CA VAL A 123 5.12 -9.14 9.74
C VAL A 123 6.18 -8.87 8.70
N ASP A 124 6.35 -9.77 7.72
CA ASP A 124 7.41 -9.58 6.73
C ASP A 124 7.18 -8.38 5.85
N PHE A 125 5.96 -7.90 5.76
CA PHE A 125 5.65 -6.76 4.90
C PHE A 125 5.64 -5.45 5.64
N ILE A 126 5.70 -5.48 6.95
CA ILE A 126 5.66 -4.29 7.78
C ILE A 126 7.09 -3.86 8.06
N THR A 127 7.44 -2.66 7.63
CA THR A 127 8.79 -2.16 7.82
C THR A 127 8.93 -1.32 9.08
N GLY A 128 7.82 -0.87 9.63
CA GLY A 128 7.87 -0.07 10.85
C GLY A 128 6.53 0.58 11.10
N ILE A 129 6.48 1.36 12.15
CA ILE A 129 5.28 2.11 12.54
C ILE A 129 5.66 3.58 12.53
N GLY A 130 5.00 4.36 11.68
CA GLY A 130 5.17 5.80 11.70
C GLY A 130 4.34 6.38 12.81
N SER A 131 4.93 7.25 13.61
CA SER A 131 4.26 7.85 14.75
C SER A 131 4.39 9.35 14.66
N ILE A 132 3.25 10.04 14.61
CA ILE A 132 3.20 11.47 14.41
C ILE A 132 2.32 12.08 15.48
N ALA A 133 2.87 13.11 16.15
CA ALA A 133 2.07 13.83 17.13
C ALA A 133 1.17 14.81 16.41
N GLN A 134 -0.11 14.80 16.75
CA GLN A 134 -1.08 15.75 16.20
C GLN A 134 -1.85 16.33 17.39
N GLY A 135 -1.37 17.46 17.88
CA GLY A 135 -1.96 18.02 19.07
C GLY A 135 -1.76 17.06 20.22
N GLU A 136 -2.84 16.67 20.86
CA GLU A 136 -2.74 15.73 21.95
C GLU A 136 -2.91 14.30 21.52
N ARG A 137 -3.06 14.06 20.23
CA ARG A 137 -3.29 12.74 19.71
C ARG A 137 -2.03 12.24 19.02
N GLN A 138 -1.92 10.92 18.95
CA GLN A 138 -0.83 10.27 18.28
C GLN A 138 -1.41 9.58 17.06
N ARG A 139 -0.91 9.97 15.89
CA ARG A 139 -1.32 9.34 14.65
C ARG A 139 -0.31 8.27 14.31
N MET A 140 -0.78 7.08 14.00
CA MET A 140 0.10 5.97 13.72
C MET A 140 -0.22 5.38 12.37
N LEU A 141 0.83 5.13 11.60
CA LEU A 141 0.73 4.52 10.30
C LEU A 141 1.51 3.22 10.29
N ILE A 142 0.92 2.17 9.78
CA ILE A 142 1.64 0.93 9.58
C ILE A 142 2.33 1.01 8.24
N LEU A 143 3.66 1.02 8.25
CA LEU A 143 4.44 1.20 7.04
C LEU A 143 4.65 -0.15 6.38
N VAL A 144 4.31 -0.22 5.11
CA VAL A 144 4.31 -1.47 4.37
C VAL A 144 5.30 -1.37 3.22
N ASP A 145 6.09 -2.43 3.05
CA ASP A 145 6.94 -2.57 1.87
C ASP A 145 6.10 -3.20 0.78
N ILE A 146 5.66 -2.36 -0.14
CA ILE A 146 4.70 -2.81 -1.13
C ILE A 146 5.34 -3.78 -2.13
N GLU A 147 6.63 -3.64 -2.38
CA GLU A 147 7.28 -4.56 -3.30
C GLU A 147 7.40 -5.95 -2.71
N ARG A 148 7.68 -6.03 -1.42
CA ARG A 148 7.70 -7.33 -0.76
C ARG A 148 6.34 -7.98 -0.79
N LEU A 149 5.33 -7.19 -0.49
CA LEU A 149 3.96 -7.72 -0.49
C LEU A 149 3.59 -8.26 -1.85
N MET A 150 3.87 -7.48 -2.89
CA MET A 150 3.48 -7.87 -4.25
C MET A 150 4.32 -9.01 -4.77
N GLY A 151 5.53 -9.18 -4.24
CA GLY A 151 6.41 -10.23 -4.71
C GLY A 151 6.25 -11.55 -4.00
N SER A 152 5.35 -11.62 -3.02
CA SER A 152 5.19 -12.86 -2.27
C SER A 152 4.50 -13.91 -3.13
N ALA A 153 4.78 -15.17 -2.83
CA ALA A 153 4.18 -16.27 -3.56
C ALA A 153 2.68 -16.29 -3.40
N GLU A 154 2.19 -15.75 -2.29
CA GLU A 154 0.75 -15.74 -2.04
C GLU A 154 -0.01 -14.86 -2.99
N MET A 155 0.65 -13.89 -3.60
CA MET A 155 -0.05 -13.00 -4.51
C MET A 155 -0.30 -13.66 -5.86
N GLY A 156 0.52 -14.63 -6.23
CA GLY A 156 0.33 -15.33 -7.49
C GLY A 156 0.71 -14.53 -8.72
N LEU A 157 1.13 -13.29 -8.56
CA LEU A 157 1.43 -12.45 -9.70
C LEU A 157 2.78 -12.77 -10.30
N ILE A 158 3.77 -12.93 -9.44
CA ILE A 158 5.12 -13.19 -9.91
C ILE A 158 5.19 -14.56 -10.56
N ALA A 159 4.50 -15.52 -9.99
CA ALA A 159 4.52 -16.87 -10.52
C ALA A 159 3.96 -16.93 -11.94
N GLN A 160 3.16 -15.98 -12.30
CA GLN A 160 2.56 -15.96 -13.63
C GLN A 160 3.21 -14.99 -14.57
N ALA A 161 4.26 -14.36 -14.13
CA ALA A 161 4.91 -13.33 -14.91
C ALA A 161 5.93 -13.91 -15.89
N HIS A 162 5.90 -15.19 -16.14
CA HIS A 162 6.84 -15.74 -17.09
C HIS A 162 6.21 -16.59 -18.10
#